data_ccca63d06549f6573b67686fb731abf3
#
_entry.id   ccca63d06549f6573b67686fb731abf3
#
_cell.length_a   1.000
_cell.length_b   1.000
_cell.length_c   1.000
_cell.angle_alpha   90.00
_cell.angle_beta   90.00
_cell.angle_gamma   90.00
#
_symmetry.space_group_name_H-M   'P 1'
#
loop_
_entity.id
_entity.type
_entity.pdbx_description
1 polymer ?
#
loop_
_entity_poly.entity_id
_entity_poly.type
_entity_poly.pdbx_seq_one_letter_code
_entity_poly.pdbx_strand_id
1 'polypeptide(L)'
;MGSKRRENYDDWWRCEVKFQPQLDEFFGVNHTKQQINPTRELDRLLTPDLEHISRILNARVRQEFQRLARLKPVATAKAAQLRDRYLPSLMSPQKTPMRDIRYRIEIDSGMVDNSFYRSEIRASELVVYLNARHPIAPLYTSVKNAATDHVEVLEYLILAAARAELAAPTSKARWWFRQFRTGWSDTLATFLGN
;
A
#
# COMPACT_ATOMS: atom_id res chain seq x y z
N MET A 1 18.93 -29.74 -14.60
CA MET A 1 18.98 -28.36 -14.06
C MET A 1 17.73 -28.14 -13.26
N GLY A 2 17.85 -27.93 -11.95
CA GLY A 2 16.69 -27.65 -11.11
C GLY A 2 16.20 -26.22 -11.37
N SER A 3 15.02 -26.06 -11.96
CA SER A 3 14.39 -24.76 -12.02
C SER A 3 14.17 -24.29 -10.58
N LYS A 4 14.67 -23.11 -10.25
CA LYS A 4 14.42 -22.48 -8.96
C LYS A 4 12.92 -22.49 -8.72
N ARG A 5 12.48 -23.08 -7.62
CA ARG A 5 11.06 -23.12 -7.28
C ARG A 5 10.58 -21.67 -7.09
N ARG A 6 9.52 -21.31 -7.81
CA ARG A 6 8.89 -19.99 -7.71
C ARG A 6 8.51 -19.70 -6.25
N GLU A 7 8.94 -18.57 -5.74
CA GLU A 7 8.59 -18.09 -4.40
C GLU A 7 7.37 -17.16 -4.50
N ASN A 8 6.54 -17.10 -3.44
CA ASN A 8 5.38 -16.19 -3.38
C ASN A 8 5.75 -14.71 -3.54
N TYR A 9 7.01 -14.36 -3.30
CA TYR A 9 7.52 -12.99 -3.42
C TYR A 9 7.86 -12.60 -4.86
N ASP A 10 8.00 -13.56 -5.77
CA ASP A 10 8.29 -13.31 -7.20
C ASP A 10 7.12 -12.62 -7.92
N ASP A 11 5.92 -12.62 -7.33
CA ASP A 11 4.74 -11.95 -7.88
C ASP A 11 4.70 -10.43 -7.63
N TRP A 12 5.57 -9.92 -6.77
CA TRP A 12 5.57 -8.52 -6.34
C TRP A 12 6.49 -7.61 -7.17
N TRP A 13 7.25 -8.16 -8.10
CA TRP A 13 8.12 -7.41 -8.98
C TRP A 13 8.10 -8.00 -10.39
N ARG A 14 8.59 -7.21 -11.35
CA ARG A 14 8.73 -7.61 -12.74
C ARG A 14 10.12 -7.23 -13.23
N CYS A 15 10.69 -8.07 -14.09
CA CYS A 15 11.91 -7.81 -14.80
C CYS A 15 11.60 -7.62 -16.28
N GLU A 16 12.07 -6.53 -16.86
CA GLU A 16 12.01 -6.26 -18.29
C GLU A 16 13.41 -6.33 -18.85
N VAL A 17 13.63 -7.17 -19.83
CA VAL A 17 14.91 -7.27 -20.55
C VAL A 17 14.73 -6.66 -21.93
N LYS A 18 15.42 -5.53 -22.18
CA LYS A 18 15.42 -4.88 -23.48
C LYS A 18 16.67 -5.29 -24.25
N PHE A 19 16.49 -5.71 -25.47
CA PHE A 19 17.60 -6.10 -26.36
C PHE A 19 17.35 -5.61 -27.78
N GLN A 20 18.43 -5.53 -28.56
CA GLN A 20 18.36 -5.11 -29.96
C GLN A 20 17.95 -6.29 -30.86
N PRO A 21 17.33 -6.03 -32.03
CA PRO A 21 16.87 -7.07 -32.96
C PRO A 21 17.96 -8.08 -33.40
N GLN A 22 19.22 -7.65 -33.39
CA GLN A 22 20.36 -8.52 -33.70
C GLN A 22 20.51 -9.69 -32.74
N LEU A 23 19.90 -9.63 -31.57
CA LEU A 23 19.92 -10.67 -30.54
C LEU A 23 18.69 -11.58 -30.57
N ASP A 24 17.73 -11.36 -31.49
CA ASP A 24 16.50 -12.15 -31.62
C ASP A 24 16.77 -13.66 -31.66
N GLU A 25 17.81 -14.09 -32.39
CA GLU A 25 18.22 -15.50 -32.47
C GLU A 25 18.70 -16.04 -31.11
N PHE A 26 19.47 -15.26 -30.36
CA PHE A 26 19.96 -15.65 -29.03
C PHE A 26 18.83 -15.76 -28.00
N PHE A 27 17.82 -14.89 -28.11
CA PHE A 27 16.62 -14.96 -27.30
C PHE A 27 15.63 -16.01 -27.80
N GLY A 28 15.86 -16.60 -28.97
CA GLY A 28 14.98 -17.60 -29.57
C GLY A 28 13.58 -17.05 -29.81
N VAL A 29 13.48 -15.80 -30.26
CA VAL A 29 12.22 -15.11 -30.59
C VAL A 29 11.66 -15.71 -31.89
N ASN A 30 10.50 -16.31 -31.83
CA ASN A 30 9.84 -16.84 -33.03
C ASN A 30 9.23 -15.70 -33.89
N HIS A 31 8.91 -15.99 -35.14
CA HIS A 31 8.33 -15.01 -36.09
C HIS A 31 7.02 -14.38 -35.60
N THR A 32 6.28 -15.06 -34.73
CA THR A 32 5.03 -14.57 -34.13
C THR A 32 5.26 -13.76 -32.86
N LYS A 33 6.51 -13.69 -32.35
CA LYS A 33 6.91 -13.01 -31.09
C LYS A 33 6.09 -13.43 -29.86
N GLN A 34 5.51 -14.62 -29.88
CA GLN A 34 4.66 -15.14 -28.80
C GLN A 34 5.42 -16.00 -27.77
N GLN A 35 6.59 -16.49 -28.15
CA GLN A 35 7.44 -17.30 -27.27
C GLN A 35 8.90 -16.88 -27.36
N ILE A 36 9.57 -16.96 -26.24
CA ILE A 36 10.99 -16.69 -26.10
C ILE A 36 11.63 -17.99 -25.56
N ASN A 37 12.57 -18.55 -26.30
CA ASN A 37 13.36 -19.72 -25.88
C ASN A 37 14.84 -19.36 -25.95
N PRO A 38 15.42 -18.76 -24.88
CA PRO A 38 16.79 -18.31 -24.87
C PRO A 38 17.76 -19.47 -25.17
N THR A 39 18.84 -19.18 -25.90
CA THR A 39 19.91 -20.14 -26.08
C THR A 39 20.57 -20.47 -24.74
N ARG A 40 21.17 -21.65 -24.63
CA ARG A 40 21.88 -22.05 -23.39
C ARG A 40 23.02 -21.09 -23.00
N GLU A 41 23.62 -20.44 -23.97
CA GLU A 41 24.70 -19.46 -23.76
C GLU A 41 24.12 -18.19 -23.13
N LEU A 42 23.04 -17.66 -23.67
CA LEU A 42 22.37 -16.50 -23.12
C LEU A 42 21.81 -16.78 -21.72
N ASP A 43 21.21 -17.94 -21.51
CA ASP A 43 20.72 -18.38 -20.20
C ASP A 43 21.85 -18.42 -19.17
N ARG A 44 23.01 -18.95 -19.53
CA ARG A 44 24.19 -18.96 -18.63
C ARG A 44 24.73 -17.58 -18.31
N LEU A 45 24.64 -16.62 -19.25
CA LEU A 45 25.09 -15.26 -19.05
C LEU A 45 24.16 -14.47 -18.17
N LEU A 46 22.85 -14.57 -18.39
CA LEU A 46 21.85 -13.75 -17.68
C LEU A 46 21.43 -14.34 -16.33
N THR A 47 21.43 -15.66 -16.17
CA THR A 47 20.92 -16.29 -14.95
C THR A 47 21.61 -15.80 -13.69
N PRO A 48 22.94 -15.64 -13.60
CA PRO A 48 23.60 -15.19 -12.37
C PRO A 48 23.11 -13.79 -11.92
N ASP A 49 23.03 -12.86 -12.87
CA ASP A 49 22.62 -11.48 -12.58
C ASP A 49 21.13 -11.40 -12.22
N LEU A 50 20.29 -12.10 -12.97
CA LEU A 50 18.84 -12.18 -12.70
C LEU A 50 18.55 -12.84 -11.36
N GLU A 51 19.28 -13.89 -10.99
CA GLU A 51 19.16 -14.54 -9.68
C GLU A 51 19.64 -13.62 -8.55
N HIS A 52 20.71 -12.85 -8.79
CA HIS A 52 21.19 -11.88 -7.80
C HIS A 52 20.17 -10.79 -7.55
N ILE A 53 19.66 -10.17 -8.62
CA ILE A 53 18.61 -9.13 -8.55
C ILE A 53 17.35 -9.69 -7.89
N SER A 54 16.88 -10.88 -8.30
CA SER A 54 15.73 -11.56 -7.71
C SER A 54 15.89 -11.75 -6.21
N ARG A 55 17.06 -12.17 -5.74
CA ARG A 55 17.35 -12.33 -4.30
C ARG A 55 17.24 -11.00 -3.54
N ILE A 56 17.80 -9.92 -4.10
CA ILE A 56 17.72 -8.58 -3.50
C ILE A 56 16.25 -8.11 -3.42
N LEU A 57 15.50 -8.24 -4.51
CA LEU A 57 14.10 -7.80 -4.57
C LEU A 57 13.23 -8.61 -3.61
N ASN A 58 13.37 -9.94 -3.61
CA ASN A 58 12.64 -10.79 -2.67
C ASN A 58 13.01 -10.53 -1.20
N ALA A 59 14.27 -10.20 -0.93
CA ALA A 59 14.68 -9.81 0.42
C ALA A 59 14.00 -8.49 0.86
N ARG A 60 13.93 -7.48 -0.03
CA ARG A 60 13.21 -6.22 0.25
C ARG A 60 11.72 -6.45 0.49
N VAL A 61 11.07 -7.23 -0.36
CA VAL A 61 9.64 -7.57 -0.19
C VAL A 61 9.45 -8.30 1.14
N ARG A 62 10.29 -9.26 1.47
CA ARG A 62 10.22 -10.02 2.74
C ARG A 62 10.44 -9.11 3.95
N GLN A 63 11.41 -8.20 3.90
CA GLN A 63 11.65 -7.23 4.97
C GLN A 63 10.43 -6.33 5.18
N GLU A 64 9.80 -5.86 4.11
CA GLU A 64 8.62 -5.03 4.19
C GLU A 64 7.42 -5.80 4.77
N PHE A 65 7.19 -7.04 4.35
CA PHE A 65 6.18 -7.89 4.99
C PHE A 65 6.45 -8.13 6.47
N GLN A 66 7.71 -8.35 6.86
CA GLN A 66 8.08 -8.50 8.28
C GLN A 66 7.89 -7.20 9.06
N ARG A 67 8.21 -6.05 8.45
CA ARG A 67 7.96 -4.73 9.05
C ARG A 67 6.47 -4.53 9.28
N LEU A 68 5.64 -4.79 8.28
CA LEU A 68 4.19 -4.70 8.37
C LEU A 68 3.60 -5.68 9.41
N ALA A 69 4.10 -6.89 9.47
CA ALA A 69 3.66 -7.89 10.46
C ALA A 69 4.03 -7.51 11.90
N ARG A 70 5.12 -6.76 12.11
CA ARG A 70 5.53 -6.26 13.43
C ARG A 70 4.71 -5.05 13.89
N LEU A 71 4.03 -4.36 12.96
CA LEU A 71 3.11 -3.29 13.30
C LEU A 71 1.87 -3.92 13.96
N LYS A 72 1.88 -4.02 15.28
CA LYS A 72 0.69 -4.43 16.03
C LYS A 72 -0.43 -3.45 15.69
N PRO A 73 -1.61 -3.94 15.30
CA PRO A 73 -2.74 -3.04 15.08
C PRO A 73 -2.98 -2.25 16.38
N VAL A 74 -3.10 -0.95 16.26
CA VAL A 74 -3.40 -0.07 17.39
C VAL A 74 -4.72 -0.50 18.05
N ALA A 75 -4.84 -0.31 19.35
CA ALA A 75 -6.01 -0.73 20.12
C ALA A 75 -7.31 -0.18 19.54
N THR A 76 -7.29 1.08 19.09
CA THR A 76 -8.39 1.76 18.39
C THR A 76 -8.79 1.08 17.07
N ALA A 77 -7.84 0.61 16.28
CA ALA A 77 -8.11 -0.13 15.04
C ALA A 77 -8.83 -1.46 15.32
N LYS A 78 -8.43 -2.19 16.36
CA LYS A 78 -9.13 -3.40 16.80
C LYS A 78 -10.54 -3.10 17.30
N ALA A 79 -10.70 -2.05 18.10
CA ALA A 79 -12.01 -1.64 18.60
C ALA A 79 -12.93 -1.16 17.47
N ALA A 80 -12.42 -0.42 16.50
CA ALA A 80 -13.14 -0.01 15.29
C ALA A 80 -13.61 -1.24 14.49
N GLN A 81 -12.72 -2.24 14.28
CA GLN A 81 -13.04 -3.48 13.59
C GLN A 81 -14.21 -4.22 14.27
N LEU A 82 -14.18 -4.34 15.59
CA LEU A 82 -15.25 -5.03 16.33
C LEU A 82 -16.61 -4.32 16.22
N ARG A 83 -16.60 -3.00 16.04
CA ARG A 83 -17.81 -2.17 15.93
C ARG A 83 -18.27 -1.97 14.48
N ASP A 84 -17.43 -2.23 13.49
CA ASP A 84 -17.77 -2.06 12.06
C ASP A 84 -18.99 -2.87 11.63
N ARG A 85 -19.26 -4.01 12.27
CA ARG A 85 -20.45 -4.83 12.03
C ARG A 85 -21.78 -4.11 12.21
N TYR A 86 -21.80 -3.01 12.95
CA TYR A 86 -23.00 -2.17 13.16
C TYR A 86 -23.14 -1.06 12.13
N LEU A 87 -22.17 -0.90 11.23
CA LEU A 87 -22.17 0.09 10.16
C LEU A 87 -22.64 -0.54 8.84
N PRO A 88 -23.17 0.26 7.91
CA PRO A 88 -23.46 -0.21 6.56
C PRO A 88 -22.21 -0.81 5.90
N SER A 89 -22.37 -1.95 5.21
CA SER A 89 -21.26 -2.63 4.55
C SER A 89 -20.52 -1.71 3.57
N LEU A 90 -19.18 -1.72 3.60
CA LEU A 90 -18.39 -1.13 2.52
C LEU A 90 -18.54 -1.99 1.26
N MET A 91 -18.49 -1.32 0.13
CA MET A 91 -18.54 -1.99 -1.16
C MET A 91 -17.12 -2.12 -1.73
N SER A 92 -16.77 -3.31 -2.18
CA SER A 92 -15.53 -3.54 -2.93
C SER A 92 -15.56 -2.80 -4.29
N PRO A 93 -14.42 -2.65 -4.99
CA PRO A 93 -14.40 -2.16 -6.36
C PRO A 93 -15.32 -2.94 -7.30
N GLN A 94 -15.53 -4.23 -7.04
CA GLN A 94 -16.44 -5.13 -7.78
C GLN A 94 -17.90 -5.03 -7.33
N LYS A 95 -18.24 -4.03 -6.50
CA LYS A 95 -19.58 -3.78 -5.95
C LYS A 95 -20.14 -4.93 -5.09
N THR A 96 -19.28 -5.74 -4.49
CA THR A 96 -19.67 -6.76 -3.51
C THR A 96 -19.54 -6.21 -2.09
N PRO A 97 -20.52 -6.51 -1.18
CA PRO A 97 -20.40 -6.10 0.21
C PRO A 97 -19.19 -6.76 0.87
N MET A 98 -18.38 -5.95 1.53
CA MET A 98 -17.22 -6.42 2.28
C MET A 98 -17.62 -6.74 3.72
N ARG A 99 -17.14 -7.88 4.23
CA ARG A 99 -17.32 -8.32 5.62
C ARG A 99 -15.98 -8.41 6.32
N ASP A 100 -16.00 -8.30 7.65
CA ASP A 100 -14.80 -8.47 8.49
C ASP A 100 -13.63 -7.56 8.10
N ILE A 101 -13.94 -6.28 7.87
CA ILE A 101 -12.94 -5.29 7.48
C ILE A 101 -11.98 -5.06 8.65
N ARG A 102 -10.70 -5.30 8.40
CA ARG A 102 -9.62 -4.93 9.32
C ARG A 102 -9.27 -3.46 9.16
N TYR A 103 -8.83 -2.84 10.23
CA TYR A 103 -8.41 -1.44 10.24
C TYR A 103 -6.92 -1.33 10.54
N ARG A 104 -6.25 -0.41 9.86
CA ARG A 104 -4.84 -0.13 10.06
C ARG A 104 -4.54 1.34 9.88
N ILE A 105 -3.64 1.89 10.71
CA ILE A 105 -3.07 3.22 10.56
C ILE A 105 -1.57 3.06 10.36
N GLU A 106 -1.03 3.64 9.30
CA GLU A 106 0.39 3.66 8.95
C GLU A 106 0.87 5.08 8.72
N ILE A 107 2.16 5.33 8.88
CA ILE A 107 2.79 6.60 8.53
C ILE A 107 3.45 6.41 7.16
N ASP A 108 3.14 7.32 6.23
CA ASP A 108 3.66 7.31 4.86
C ASP A 108 4.51 8.56 4.60
N SER A 109 5.79 8.35 4.31
CA SER A 109 6.73 9.42 3.93
C SER A 109 6.73 9.73 2.43
N GLY A 110 6.05 8.92 1.63
CA GLY A 110 5.98 9.04 0.17
C GLY A 110 4.80 9.84 -0.36
N MET A 111 3.90 10.35 0.49
CA MET A 111 2.78 11.17 0.05
C MET A 111 3.27 12.46 -0.59
N VAL A 112 2.72 12.76 -1.76
CA VAL A 112 3.11 13.95 -2.58
C VAL A 112 2.19 15.13 -2.31
N ASP A 113 0.92 14.87 -1.97
CA ASP A 113 -0.06 15.90 -1.66
C ASP A 113 0.04 16.38 -0.20
N ASN A 114 -0.59 17.53 0.08
CA ASN A 114 -0.61 18.12 1.43
C ASN A 114 -1.66 17.50 2.35
N SER A 115 -2.39 16.49 1.89
CA SER A 115 -3.38 15.83 2.75
C SER A 115 -2.71 15.23 3.97
N PHE A 116 -3.28 15.41 5.16
CA PHE A 116 -2.71 14.83 6.36
C PHE A 116 -2.90 13.31 6.46
N TYR A 117 -3.88 12.77 5.74
CA TYR A 117 -4.04 11.33 5.55
C TYR A 117 -4.58 11.01 4.16
N ARG A 118 -4.40 9.78 3.73
CA ARG A 118 -5.17 9.12 2.67
C ARG A 118 -5.69 7.79 3.15
N SER A 119 -6.76 7.31 2.53
CA SER A 119 -7.34 6.01 2.87
C SER A 119 -7.57 5.17 1.63
N GLU A 120 -7.38 3.88 1.77
CA GLU A 120 -7.68 2.93 0.71
C GLU A 120 -8.14 1.58 1.30
N ILE A 121 -8.78 0.78 0.46
CA ILE A 121 -9.13 -0.60 0.77
C ILE A 121 -8.17 -1.51 0.01
N ARG A 122 -7.43 -2.34 0.76
CA ARG A 122 -6.59 -3.41 0.23
C ARG A 122 -7.13 -4.75 0.70
N ALA A 123 -7.60 -5.60 -0.24
CA ALA A 123 -8.29 -6.83 0.08
C ALA A 123 -9.45 -6.57 1.08
N SER A 124 -9.36 -7.07 2.31
CA SER A 124 -10.34 -6.84 3.38
C SER A 124 -9.80 -5.93 4.48
N GLU A 125 -8.94 -4.97 4.13
CA GLU A 125 -8.32 -4.08 5.08
C GLU A 125 -8.53 -2.62 4.66
N LEU A 126 -9.04 -1.80 5.59
CA LEU A 126 -9.09 -0.36 5.48
C LEU A 126 -7.79 0.19 6.07
N VAL A 127 -6.94 0.73 5.20
CA VAL A 127 -5.65 1.30 5.59
C VAL A 127 -5.73 2.81 5.50
N VAL A 128 -5.37 3.47 6.59
CA VAL A 128 -5.21 4.93 6.66
C VAL A 128 -3.71 5.23 6.72
N TYR A 129 -3.23 6.00 5.77
CA TYR A 129 -1.85 6.47 5.73
C TYR A 129 -1.80 7.90 6.21
N LEU A 130 -1.09 8.15 7.30
CA LEU A 130 -0.79 9.49 7.79
C LEU A 130 0.43 10.03 7.06
N ASN A 131 0.31 11.25 6.55
CA ASN A 131 1.40 11.91 5.84
C ASN A 131 2.51 12.34 6.79
N ALA A 132 3.68 11.70 6.70
CA ALA A 132 4.82 12.02 7.54
C ALA A 132 5.33 13.46 7.38
N ARG A 133 5.03 14.12 6.25
CA ARG A 133 5.43 15.50 5.96
C ARG A 133 4.44 16.53 6.47
N HIS A 134 3.24 16.13 6.84
CA HIS A 134 2.23 17.05 7.37
C HIS A 134 2.56 17.40 8.84
N PRO A 135 2.38 18.67 9.28
CA PRO A 135 2.72 19.14 10.62
C PRO A 135 2.08 18.35 11.78
N ILE A 136 0.98 17.65 11.52
CA ILE A 136 0.34 16.80 12.52
C ILE A 136 1.14 15.52 12.83
N ALA A 137 1.98 15.04 11.92
CA ALA A 137 2.67 13.76 12.10
C ALA A 137 3.65 13.74 13.28
N PRO A 138 4.48 14.77 13.54
CA PRO A 138 5.30 14.84 14.73
C PRO A 138 4.47 14.86 16.01
N LEU A 139 3.34 15.59 16.01
CA LEU A 139 2.43 15.66 17.15
C LEU A 139 1.79 14.29 17.42
N TYR A 140 1.27 13.63 16.38
CA TYR A 140 0.73 12.28 16.50
C TYR A 140 1.77 11.30 17.09
N THR A 141 3.01 11.34 16.59
CA THR A 141 4.08 10.46 17.06
C THR A 141 4.46 10.75 18.51
N SER A 142 4.54 12.03 18.88
CA SER A 142 4.84 12.46 20.25
C SER A 142 3.77 12.00 21.24
N VAL A 143 2.50 12.25 20.94
CA VAL A 143 1.37 11.86 21.79
C VAL A 143 1.24 10.33 21.87
N LYS A 144 1.50 9.61 20.78
CA LYS A 144 1.50 8.15 20.75
C LYS A 144 2.57 7.55 21.65
N ASN A 145 3.76 8.15 21.69
CA ASN A 145 4.85 7.70 22.55
C ASN A 145 4.56 7.99 24.04
N ALA A 146 3.75 9.01 24.33
CA ALA A 146 3.33 9.34 25.69
C ALA A 146 2.18 8.46 26.22
N ALA A 147 1.62 7.56 25.40
CA ALA A 147 0.52 6.64 25.72
C ALA A 147 -0.68 7.36 26.37
N THR A 148 -1.08 8.50 25.81
CA THR A 148 -2.20 9.29 26.31
C THR A 148 -3.52 8.96 25.61
N ASP A 149 -4.65 9.09 26.33
CA ASP A 149 -6.02 8.88 25.81
C ASP A 149 -6.35 9.76 24.60
N HIS A 150 -5.62 10.88 24.45
CA HIS A 150 -5.82 11.81 23.32
C HIS A 150 -5.46 11.18 21.96
N VAL A 151 -4.51 10.25 21.90
CA VAL A 151 -4.18 9.51 20.66
C VAL A 151 -5.37 8.68 20.21
N GLU A 152 -6.02 7.99 21.13
CA GLU A 152 -7.15 7.14 20.80
C GLU A 152 -8.28 7.94 20.19
N VAL A 153 -8.58 9.14 20.73
CA VAL A 153 -9.61 10.02 20.17
C VAL A 153 -9.24 10.46 18.75
N LEU A 154 -7.99 10.86 18.52
CA LEU A 154 -7.52 11.25 17.19
C LEU A 154 -7.59 10.07 16.19
N GLU A 155 -7.16 8.90 16.60
CA GLU A 155 -7.23 7.70 15.77
C GLU A 155 -8.67 7.33 15.41
N TYR A 156 -9.62 7.39 16.35
CA TYR A 156 -11.04 7.17 16.08
C TYR A 156 -11.59 8.21 15.10
N LEU A 157 -11.26 9.48 15.24
CA LEU A 157 -11.70 10.53 14.33
C LEU A 157 -11.20 10.28 12.90
N ILE A 158 -9.92 9.93 12.75
CA ILE A 158 -9.32 9.64 11.45
C ILE A 158 -9.93 8.37 10.83
N LEU A 159 -10.08 7.30 11.62
CA LEU A 159 -10.69 6.06 11.15
C LEU A 159 -12.15 6.25 10.74
N ALA A 160 -12.92 7.02 11.52
CA ALA A 160 -14.31 7.32 11.20
C ALA A 160 -14.44 8.16 9.93
N ALA A 161 -13.60 9.18 9.76
CA ALA A 161 -13.58 10.01 8.55
C ALA A 161 -13.21 9.19 7.31
N ALA A 162 -12.15 8.37 7.39
CA ALA A 162 -11.75 7.47 6.32
C ALA A 162 -12.84 6.46 5.96
N ARG A 163 -13.50 5.89 6.97
CA ARG A 163 -14.60 4.94 6.79
C ARG A 163 -15.79 5.60 6.09
N ALA A 164 -16.15 6.83 6.47
CA ALA A 164 -17.23 7.58 5.84
C ALA A 164 -16.93 7.93 4.39
N GLU A 165 -15.70 8.38 4.09
CA GLU A 165 -15.23 8.64 2.73
C GLU A 165 -15.37 7.41 1.84
N LEU A 166 -14.92 6.25 2.32
CA LEU A 166 -14.96 5.01 1.57
C LEU A 166 -16.38 4.43 1.43
N ALA A 167 -17.28 4.75 2.36
CA ALA A 167 -18.70 4.39 2.30
C ALA A 167 -19.50 5.27 1.34
N ALA A 168 -18.94 6.36 0.85
CA ALA A 168 -19.66 7.29 -0.03
C ALA A 168 -20.16 6.58 -1.30
N PRO A 169 -21.48 6.63 -1.58
CA PRO A 169 -22.10 5.76 -2.59
C PRO A 169 -21.77 6.16 -4.03
N THR A 170 -21.45 7.42 -4.26
CA THR A 170 -21.21 7.94 -5.60
C THR A 170 -19.82 8.54 -5.77
N SER A 171 -19.32 8.57 -7.00
CA SER A 171 -18.04 9.22 -7.33
C SER A 171 -18.06 10.71 -6.97
N LYS A 172 -19.20 11.38 -7.13
CA LYS A 172 -19.37 12.80 -6.75
C LYS A 172 -19.25 12.99 -5.23
N ALA A 173 -19.87 12.12 -4.44
CA ALA A 173 -19.75 12.18 -2.98
C ALA A 173 -18.28 11.92 -2.54
N ARG A 174 -17.62 10.93 -3.11
CA ARG A 174 -16.19 10.66 -2.86
C ARG A 174 -15.30 11.84 -3.26
N TRP A 175 -15.62 12.53 -4.36
CA TRP A 175 -14.90 13.73 -4.76
C TRP A 175 -15.05 14.83 -3.71
N TRP A 176 -16.25 15.08 -3.19
CA TRP A 176 -16.49 16.05 -2.13
C TRP A 176 -15.73 15.73 -0.84
N PHE A 177 -15.71 14.47 -0.43
CA PHE A 177 -14.90 14.05 0.72
C PHE A 177 -13.39 14.33 0.52
N ARG A 178 -12.87 14.09 -0.67
CA ARG A 178 -11.48 14.44 -0.98
C ARG A 178 -11.23 15.95 -0.91
N GLN A 179 -12.11 16.76 -1.49
CA GLN A 179 -11.96 18.22 -1.42
C GLN A 179 -12.02 18.71 0.03
N PHE A 180 -12.98 18.22 0.80
CA PHE A 180 -13.06 18.51 2.23
C PHE A 180 -11.77 18.12 2.96
N ARG A 181 -11.25 16.91 2.75
CA ARG A 181 -10.01 16.44 3.37
C ARG A 181 -8.82 17.34 3.02
N THR A 182 -8.68 17.76 1.76
CA THR A 182 -7.63 18.68 1.33
C THR A 182 -7.75 20.01 2.06
N GLY A 183 -8.91 20.66 2.02
CA GLY A 183 -9.12 21.94 2.72
C GLY A 183 -8.95 21.84 4.23
N TRP A 184 -9.40 20.72 4.83
CA TRP A 184 -9.19 20.46 6.25
C TRP A 184 -7.68 20.28 6.57
N SER A 185 -6.94 19.59 5.72
CA SER A 185 -5.49 19.41 5.87
C SER A 185 -4.74 20.74 5.82
N ASP A 186 -5.05 21.58 4.84
CA ASP A 186 -4.41 22.90 4.68
C ASP A 186 -4.74 23.82 5.88
N THR A 187 -6.00 23.81 6.32
CA THR A 187 -6.41 24.56 7.51
C THR A 187 -5.71 24.09 8.76
N LEU A 188 -5.61 22.76 8.95
CA LEU A 188 -4.93 22.17 10.09
C LEU A 188 -3.43 22.49 10.07
N ALA A 189 -2.78 22.44 8.91
CA ALA A 189 -1.38 22.83 8.75
C ALA A 189 -1.18 24.30 9.17
N THR A 190 -2.09 25.19 8.73
CA THR A 190 -2.06 26.62 9.10
C THR A 190 -2.21 26.82 10.62
N PHE A 191 -3.13 26.11 11.26
CA PHE A 191 -3.32 26.20 12.73
C PHE A 191 -2.12 25.67 13.52
N LEU A 192 -1.37 24.73 12.95
CA LEU A 192 -0.16 24.18 13.56
C LEU A 192 1.09 25.02 13.28
N GLY A 193 0.97 26.14 12.59
CA GLY A 193 2.04 27.14 12.45
C GLY A 193 3.04 26.88 11.34
N ASN A 194 2.59 26.24 10.25
CA ASN A 194 3.39 26.06 9.05
C ASN A 194 2.98 27.05 7.96
#